data_767f194f1f3c5979c522fc335cd5ca9d
#
_entry.id   767f194f1f3c5979c522fc335cd5ca9d
#
_cell.length_a   1.000
_cell.length_b   1.000
_cell.length_c   1.000
_cell.angle_alpha   90.00
_cell.angle_beta   90.00
_cell.angle_gamma   90.00
#
_symmetry.space_group_name_H-M   'P 1'
#
loop_
_entity.id
_entity.type
_entity.pdbx_description
1 polymer ?
#
loop_
_entity_poly.entity_id
_entity_poly.type
_entity_poly.pdbx_seq_one_letter_code
_entity_poly.pdbx_strand_id
1 'polypeptide(L)'
;MSTATRTRTPPRPRGRTASVGPTGRTASAAERAIAPVVLGIVVIGTWQLLAGSGLVEAYLLPSPAAIIAEIIEFWPSMLSAGAITGLNALVGLVAGSLLGVVAALIASTSRLIDGMLAPVVAALAVIPIVALAPVLNTMFGADSQTGRQLIASLAAFVPVFITTARGLRQTQPVHRELMTSFAATPWQVMRTITLPTAVPYTFTGVRLASSLAVISALVAEYFGGPRGGLGGLISTSAASSAYPRAWAYVVAAIVLGLAFYLVTLALERWASRRR
;
A
#
# COMPACT_ATOMS: atom_id res chain seq x y z
N MET A 1 48.78 -39.09 -53.01
CA MET A 1 48.98 -37.64 -53.23
C MET A 1 47.61 -37.00 -53.39
N SER A 2 47.12 -36.38 -52.34
CA SER A 2 45.85 -35.64 -52.41
C SER A 2 46.03 -34.30 -51.71
N THR A 3 46.12 -33.26 -52.53
CA THR A 3 46.35 -31.85 -52.13
C THR A 3 45.06 -31.26 -51.63
N ALA A 4 44.96 -31.00 -50.33
CA ALA A 4 43.82 -30.29 -49.70
C ALA A 4 43.98 -28.78 -49.92
N THR A 5 43.12 -28.21 -50.78
CA THR A 5 43.01 -26.76 -51.03
C THR A 5 42.28 -26.08 -49.85
N ARG A 6 43.04 -25.35 -49.03
CA ARG A 6 42.46 -24.49 -47.98
C ARG A 6 41.84 -23.23 -48.63
N THR A 7 40.52 -23.14 -48.65
CA THR A 7 39.76 -21.93 -49.01
C THR A 7 39.87 -20.91 -47.83
N ARG A 8 40.56 -19.80 -48.05
CA ARG A 8 40.58 -18.65 -47.15
C ARG A 8 39.27 -17.90 -47.23
N THR A 9 38.52 -17.89 -46.14
CA THR A 9 37.33 -17.03 -45.99
C THR A 9 37.78 -15.56 -45.81
N PRO A 10 37.19 -14.58 -46.56
CA PRO A 10 37.52 -13.17 -46.39
C PRO A 10 37.03 -12.62 -45.06
N PRO A 11 37.72 -11.63 -44.46
CA PRO A 11 37.29 -11.02 -43.22
C PRO A 11 35.99 -10.22 -43.39
N ARG A 12 35.01 -10.48 -42.54
CA ARG A 12 33.75 -9.72 -42.47
C ARG A 12 34.07 -8.26 -42.12
N PRO A 13 33.43 -7.27 -42.80
CA PRO A 13 33.57 -5.86 -42.44
C PRO A 13 32.97 -5.63 -41.06
N ARG A 14 33.75 -5.07 -40.13
CA ARG A 14 33.34 -4.59 -38.83
C ARG A 14 32.37 -3.43 -39.05
N GLY A 15 31.05 -3.70 -38.98
CA GLY A 15 30.04 -2.67 -38.91
C GLY A 15 30.31 -1.77 -37.71
N ARG A 16 30.60 -0.49 -37.97
CA ARG A 16 30.58 0.57 -36.98
C ARG A 16 29.14 0.65 -36.46
N THR A 17 28.86 0.02 -35.32
CA THR A 17 27.67 0.36 -34.54
C THR A 17 27.89 1.78 -34.06
N ALA A 18 27.22 2.73 -34.71
CA ALA A 18 27.05 4.08 -34.17
C ALA A 18 26.31 3.92 -32.85
N SER A 19 27.04 4.10 -31.74
CA SER A 19 26.41 4.24 -30.42
C SER A 19 25.65 5.56 -30.46
N VAL A 20 24.32 5.47 -30.69
CA VAL A 20 23.40 6.56 -30.36
C VAL A 20 23.43 6.66 -28.85
N GLY A 21 24.30 7.51 -28.33
CA GLY A 21 24.32 7.87 -26.92
C GLY A 21 22.95 8.42 -26.53
N PRO A 22 22.42 8.07 -25.36
CA PRO A 22 21.21 8.68 -24.88
C PRO A 22 21.47 10.16 -24.62
N THR A 23 21.02 11.02 -25.53
CA THR A 23 20.93 12.48 -25.32
C THR A 23 19.75 12.79 -24.37
N GLY A 24 19.68 12.06 -23.26
CA GLY A 24 18.82 12.38 -22.15
C GLY A 24 19.53 13.41 -21.28
N ARG A 25 19.16 14.70 -21.37
CA ARG A 25 19.47 15.67 -20.32
C ARG A 25 19.09 15.04 -19.00
N THR A 26 20.08 14.68 -18.17
CA THR A 26 19.83 14.28 -16.79
C THR A 26 19.27 15.50 -16.07
N ALA A 27 17.93 15.50 -15.84
CA ALA A 27 17.29 16.57 -15.11
C ALA A 27 18.05 16.82 -13.80
N SER A 28 18.39 18.07 -13.54
CA SER A 28 19.10 18.45 -12.31
C SER A 28 18.26 18.09 -11.07
N ALA A 29 18.89 17.91 -9.91
CA ALA A 29 18.16 17.64 -8.67
C ALA A 29 17.11 18.72 -8.38
N ALA A 30 17.39 19.96 -8.76
CA ALA A 30 16.47 21.09 -8.67
C ALA A 30 15.25 20.91 -9.60
N GLU A 31 15.45 20.55 -10.87
CA GLU A 31 14.34 20.28 -11.82
C GLU A 31 13.44 19.15 -11.36
N ARG A 32 14.01 18.09 -10.76
CA ARG A 32 13.24 16.96 -10.19
C ARG A 32 12.39 17.35 -8.98
N ALA A 33 12.80 18.35 -8.22
CA ALA A 33 12.04 18.86 -7.08
C ALA A 33 11.02 19.95 -7.50
N ILE A 34 11.38 20.81 -8.46
CA ILE A 34 10.55 21.93 -8.89
C ILE A 34 9.35 21.45 -9.73
N ALA A 35 9.55 20.48 -10.62
CA ALA A 35 8.50 20.01 -11.51
C ALA A 35 7.20 19.53 -10.79
N PRO A 36 7.25 18.68 -9.75
CA PRO A 36 6.03 18.29 -9.03
C PRO A 36 5.38 19.45 -8.26
N VAL A 37 6.16 20.41 -7.75
CA VAL A 37 5.64 21.58 -7.04
C VAL A 37 4.89 22.50 -8.02
N VAL A 38 5.50 22.78 -9.18
CA VAL A 38 4.86 23.59 -10.23
C VAL A 38 3.58 22.92 -10.71
N LEU A 39 3.62 21.61 -10.96
CA LEU A 39 2.42 20.86 -11.34
C LEU A 39 1.34 20.97 -10.27
N GLY A 40 1.68 20.83 -9.00
CA GLY A 40 0.74 20.96 -7.88
C GLY A 40 0.10 22.35 -7.83
N ILE A 41 0.90 23.41 -7.98
CA ILE A 41 0.41 24.80 -8.02
C ILE A 41 -0.53 25.02 -9.22
N VAL A 42 -0.16 24.52 -10.41
CA VAL A 42 -1.00 24.62 -11.61
C VAL A 42 -2.34 23.91 -11.41
N VAL A 43 -2.32 22.67 -10.88
CA VAL A 43 -3.55 21.90 -10.63
C VAL A 43 -4.45 22.58 -9.62
N ILE A 44 -3.91 23.00 -8.46
CA ILE A 44 -4.69 23.67 -7.42
C ILE A 44 -5.18 25.04 -7.90
N GLY A 45 -4.35 25.79 -8.62
CA GLY A 45 -4.73 27.09 -9.20
C GLY A 45 -5.85 26.96 -10.23
N THR A 46 -5.75 25.98 -11.13
CA THR A 46 -6.80 25.68 -12.10
C THR A 46 -8.10 25.27 -11.41
N TRP A 47 -8.01 24.43 -10.38
CA TRP A 47 -9.18 24.05 -9.56
C TRP A 47 -9.82 25.28 -8.91
N GLN A 48 -9.02 26.13 -8.27
CA GLN A 48 -9.53 27.35 -7.61
C GLN A 48 -10.22 28.29 -8.63
N LEU A 49 -9.65 28.45 -9.82
CA LEU A 49 -10.24 29.26 -10.89
C LEU A 49 -11.55 28.67 -11.41
N LEU A 50 -11.59 27.38 -11.64
CA LEU A 50 -12.82 26.69 -12.08
C LEU A 50 -13.93 26.78 -11.04
N ALA A 51 -13.63 26.52 -9.77
CA ALA A 51 -14.60 26.61 -8.69
C ALA A 51 -15.08 28.07 -8.43
N GLY A 52 -14.21 29.07 -8.72
CA GLY A 52 -14.55 30.50 -8.56
C GLY A 52 -15.23 31.12 -9.78
N SER A 53 -15.18 30.48 -10.96
CA SER A 53 -15.73 31.01 -12.22
C SER A 53 -17.27 30.97 -12.31
N GLY A 54 -17.94 30.20 -11.42
CA GLY A 54 -19.36 29.97 -11.49
C GLY A 54 -19.80 28.96 -12.59
N LEU A 55 -18.84 28.40 -13.37
CA LEU A 55 -19.11 27.37 -14.37
C LEU A 55 -19.47 26.02 -13.74
N VAL A 56 -19.00 25.78 -12.51
CA VAL A 56 -19.27 24.57 -11.74
C VAL A 56 -19.93 24.98 -10.45
N GLU A 57 -21.07 24.37 -10.16
CA GLU A 57 -21.81 24.61 -8.92
C GLU A 57 -20.96 24.26 -7.69
N ALA A 58 -20.99 25.12 -6.66
CA ALA A 58 -20.15 24.96 -5.46
C ALA A 58 -20.41 23.65 -4.69
N TYR A 59 -21.57 23.04 -4.88
CA TYR A 59 -21.90 21.73 -4.28
C TYR A 59 -21.21 20.56 -5.03
N LEU A 60 -20.90 20.72 -6.30
CA LEU A 60 -20.17 19.69 -7.10
C LEU A 60 -18.66 19.77 -6.85
N LEU A 61 -18.13 21.00 -6.84
CA LEU A 61 -16.70 21.22 -6.69
C LEU A 61 -16.43 22.42 -5.76
N PRO A 62 -16.34 22.23 -4.44
CA PRO A 62 -15.96 23.28 -3.52
C PRO A 62 -14.58 23.84 -3.84
N SER A 63 -14.40 25.16 -3.66
CA SER A 63 -13.10 25.78 -3.90
C SER A 63 -12.06 25.34 -2.85
N PRO A 64 -10.78 25.19 -3.21
CA PRO A 64 -9.70 24.95 -2.26
C PRO A 64 -9.69 25.92 -1.08
N ALA A 65 -9.99 27.21 -1.32
CA ALA A 65 -10.09 28.21 -0.25
C ALA A 65 -11.20 27.90 0.75
N ALA A 66 -12.39 27.47 0.29
CA ALA A 66 -13.49 27.07 1.17
C ALA A 66 -13.13 25.82 1.99
N ILE A 67 -12.46 24.86 1.38
CA ILE A 67 -11.98 23.64 2.08
C ILE A 67 -10.98 24.01 3.17
N ILE A 68 -10.03 24.90 2.91
CA ILE A 68 -9.05 25.37 3.89
C ILE A 68 -9.74 26.09 5.06
N ALA A 69 -10.74 26.92 4.79
CA ALA A 69 -11.51 27.57 5.85
C ALA A 69 -12.17 26.56 6.78
N GLU A 70 -12.82 25.51 6.24
CA GLU A 70 -13.41 24.42 7.01
C GLU A 70 -12.36 23.61 7.80
N ILE A 71 -11.18 23.39 7.22
CA ILE A 71 -10.07 22.73 7.93
C ILE A 71 -9.68 23.52 9.19
N ILE A 72 -9.56 24.85 9.09
CA ILE A 72 -9.20 25.70 10.21
C ILE A 72 -10.31 25.70 11.28
N GLU A 73 -11.55 25.84 10.86
CA GLU A 73 -12.71 25.91 11.76
C GLU A 73 -12.93 24.58 12.51
N PHE A 74 -12.83 23.44 11.80
CA PHE A 74 -13.14 22.11 12.35
C PHE A 74 -11.88 21.31 12.73
N TRP A 75 -10.72 21.97 12.89
CA TRP A 75 -9.46 21.31 13.23
C TRP A 75 -9.54 20.36 14.44
N PRO A 76 -10.14 20.76 15.60
CA PRO A 76 -10.26 19.86 16.75
C PRO A 76 -11.09 18.59 16.44
N SER A 77 -12.17 18.75 15.67
CA SER A 77 -13.02 17.63 15.25
C SER A 77 -12.26 16.69 14.30
N MET A 78 -11.45 17.23 13.39
CA MET A 78 -10.60 16.45 12.48
C MET A 78 -9.57 15.62 13.23
N LEU A 79 -8.92 16.19 14.24
CA LEU A 79 -7.95 15.48 15.06
C LEU A 79 -8.60 14.32 15.84
N SER A 80 -9.75 14.58 16.48
CA SER A 80 -10.46 13.55 17.24
C SER A 80 -10.97 12.42 16.34
N ALA A 81 -11.56 12.74 15.20
CA ALA A 81 -12.01 11.76 14.20
C ALA A 81 -10.84 11.02 13.56
N GLY A 82 -9.75 11.72 13.26
CA GLY A 82 -8.52 11.13 12.75
C GLY A 82 -7.90 10.14 13.71
N ALA A 83 -7.94 10.42 15.02
CA ALA A 83 -7.48 9.49 16.05
C ALA A 83 -8.32 8.20 16.09
N ILE A 84 -9.65 8.31 15.95
CA ILE A 84 -10.54 7.14 15.91
C ILE A 84 -10.27 6.29 14.67
N THR A 85 -10.27 6.89 13.47
CA THR A 85 -9.97 6.18 12.22
C THR A 85 -8.55 5.60 12.24
N GLY A 86 -7.58 6.37 12.75
CA GLY A 86 -6.20 5.92 12.89
C GLY A 86 -6.05 4.72 13.81
N LEU A 87 -6.75 4.72 14.96
CA LEU A 87 -6.75 3.59 15.88
C LEU A 87 -7.37 2.34 15.23
N ASN A 88 -8.52 2.48 14.56
CA ASN A 88 -9.15 1.37 13.85
C ASN A 88 -8.24 0.78 12.77
N ALA A 89 -7.62 1.66 11.96
CA ALA A 89 -6.65 1.25 10.94
C ALA A 89 -5.41 0.59 11.56
N LEU A 90 -4.88 1.12 12.66
CA LEU A 90 -3.69 0.57 13.33
C LEU A 90 -3.96 -0.81 13.91
N VAL A 91 -5.06 -0.98 14.65
CA VAL A 91 -5.46 -2.29 15.20
C VAL A 91 -5.67 -3.29 14.06
N GLY A 92 -6.37 -2.89 12.99
CA GLY A 92 -6.56 -3.73 11.82
C GLY A 92 -5.26 -4.09 11.12
N LEU A 93 -4.36 -3.11 10.93
CA LEU A 93 -3.04 -3.33 10.31
C LEU A 93 -2.21 -4.31 11.13
N VAL A 94 -2.12 -4.13 12.44
CA VAL A 94 -1.33 -5.01 13.31
C VAL A 94 -1.92 -6.42 13.34
N ALA A 95 -3.22 -6.56 13.58
CA ALA A 95 -3.89 -7.86 13.63
C ALA A 95 -3.81 -8.59 12.27
N GLY A 96 -4.12 -7.91 11.17
CA GLY A 96 -4.06 -8.49 9.83
C GLY A 96 -2.63 -8.86 9.42
N SER A 97 -1.64 -8.03 9.79
CA SER A 97 -0.23 -8.33 9.51
C SER A 97 0.26 -9.54 10.30
N LEU A 98 -0.05 -9.64 11.57
CA LEU A 98 0.31 -10.80 12.40
C LEU A 98 -0.32 -12.09 11.85
N LEU A 99 -1.61 -12.05 11.57
CA LEU A 99 -2.32 -13.20 10.97
C LEU A 99 -1.73 -13.58 9.60
N GLY A 100 -1.43 -12.58 8.75
CA GLY A 100 -0.84 -12.80 7.43
C GLY A 100 0.55 -13.43 7.50
N VAL A 101 1.41 -12.97 8.41
CA VAL A 101 2.74 -13.56 8.62
C VAL A 101 2.62 -14.98 9.17
N VAL A 102 1.78 -15.21 10.19
CA VAL A 102 1.58 -16.54 10.78
C VAL A 102 1.03 -17.53 9.72
N ALA A 103 0.03 -17.12 8.96
CA ALA A 103 -0.53 -17.95 7.90
C ALA A 103 0.52 -18.25 6.80
N ALA A 104 1.35 -17.30 6.42
CA ALA A 104 2.44 -17.51 5.45
C ALA A 104 3.50 -18.48 5.98
N LEU A 105 3.86 -18.38 7.27
CA LEU A 105 4.77 -19.33 7.92
C LEU A 105 4.18 -20.74 7.93
N ILE A 106 2.91 -20.89 8.29
CA ILE A 106 2.21 -22.19 8.28
C ILE A 106 2.16 -22.74 6.85
N ALA A 107 1.81 -21.91 5.84
CA ALA A 107 1.81 -22.32 4.43
C ALA A 107 3.20 -22.82 3.98
N SER A 108 4.28 -22.23 4.49
CA SER A 108 5.64 -22.62 4.13
C SER A 108 6.08 -24.00 4.64
N THR A 109 5.35 -24.58 5.58
CA THR A 109 5.71 -25.89 6.18
C THR A 109 5.40 -27.08 5.27
N SER A 110 4.36 -26.96 4.40
CA SER A 110 3.92 -28.05 3.54
C SER A 110 3.29 -27.53 2.24
N ARG A 111 3.62 -28.19 1.12
CA ARG A 111 2.97 -27.91 -0.19
C ARG A 111 1.45 -28.15 -0.17
N LEU A 112 0.99 -29.08 0.66
CA LEU A 112 -0.44 -29.35 0.83
C LEU A 112 -1.13 -28.16 1.48
N ILE A 113 -0.58 -27.67 2.60
CA ILE A 113 -1.14 -26.50 3.32
C ILE A 113 -1.12 -25.25 2.43
N ASP A 114 -0.03 -25.02 1.71
CA ASP A 114 0.08 -23.93 0.76
C ASP A 114 -0.99 -24.01 -0.34
N GLY A 115 -1.18 -25.19 -0.92
CA GLY A 115 -2.23 -25.45 -1.92
C GLY A 115 -3.66 -25.25 -1.40
N MET A 116 -3.89 -25.48 -0.10
CA MET A 116 -5.19 -25.25 0.55
C MET A 116 -5.41 -23.77 0.89
N LEU A 117 -4.38 -23.05 1.34
CA LEU A 117 -4.49 -21.65 1.73
C LEU A 117 -4.56 -20.71 0.52
N ALA A 118 -3.91 -21.04 -0.60
CA ALA A 118 -3.88 -20.20 -1.78
C ALA A 118 -5.28 -19.82 -2.32
N PRO A 119 -6.24 -20.76 -2.52
CA PRO A 119 -7.58 -20.40 -2.97
C PRO A 119 -8.37 -19.62 -1.91
N VAL A 120 -8.16 -19.87 -0.61
CA VAL A 120 -8.80 -19.12 0.47
C VAL A 120 -8.35 -17.65 0.45
N VAL A 121 -7.03 -17.41 0.35
CA VAL A 121 -6.49 -16.06 0.27
C VAL A 121 -6.94 -15.36 -1.02
N ALA A 122 -7.00 -16.08 -2.14
CA ALA A 122 -7.51 -15.55 -3.39
C ALA A 122 -8.99 -15.13 -3.27
N ALA A 123 -9.82 -15.93 -2.61
CA ALA A 123 -11.21 -15.60 -2.31
C ALA A 123 -11.32 -14.35 -1.43
N LEU A 124 -10.52 -14.26 -0.35
CA LEU A 124 -10.48 -13.08 0.52
C LEU A 124 -10.06 -11.81 -0.23
N ALA A 125 -9.17 -11.92 -1.23
CA ALA A 125 -8.72 -10.79 -2.04
C ALA A 125 -9.83 -10.20 -2.94
N VAL A 126 -10.85 -10.97 -3.27
CA VAL A 126 -11.96 -10.58 -4.15
C VAL A 126 -13.20 -10.12 -3.37
N ILE A 127 -13.26 -10.37 -2.07
CA ILE A 127 -14.40 -9.96 -1.25
C ILE A 127 -14.55 -8.44 -1.31
N PRO A 128 -15.73 -7.91 -1.71
CA PRO A 128 -15.98 -6.48 -1.72
C PRO A 128 -16.13 -5.96 -0.27
N ILE A 129 -15.04 -5.36 0.25
CA ILE A 129 -14.95 -4.85 1.63
C ILE A 129 -16.13 -3.91 1.95
N VAL A 130 -16.55 -3.10 0.97
CA VAL A 130 -17.69 -2.18 1.11
C VAL A 130 -18.98 -2.91 1.48
N ALA A 131 -19.20 -4.11 0.93
CA ALA A 131 -20.40 -4.91 1.21
C ALA A 131 -20.38 -5.54 2.61
N LEU A 132 -19.19 -5.76 3.18
CA LEU A 132 -19.05 -6.31 4.53
C LEU A 132 -19.36 -5.28 5.63
N ALA A 133 -19.14 -3.98 5.37
CA ALA A 133 -19.25 -2.95 6.38
C ALA A 133 -20.65 -2.91 7.05
N PRO A 134 -21.78 -2.86 6.34
CA PRO A 134 -23.11 -2.88 6.96
C PRO A 134 -23.38 -4.17 7.74
N VAL A 135 -22.94 -5.32 7.20
CA VAL A 135 -23.15 -6.63 7.83
C VAL A 135 -22.43 -6.72 9.17
N LEU A 136 -21.13 -6.38 9.19
CA LEU A 136 -20.33 -6.45 10.42
C LEU A 136 -20.79 -5.41 11.45
N ASN A 137 -21.18 -4.22 11.01
CA ASN A 137 -21.74 -3.21 11.91
C ASN A 137 -23.07 -3.66 12.53
N THR A 138 -23.90 -4.43 11.81
CA THR A 138 -25.11 -5.01 12.36
C THR A 138 -24.80 -6.13 13.35
N MET A 139 -23.81 -6.97 13.05
CA MET A 139 -23.41 -8.10 13.90
C MET A 139 -22.77 -7.66 15.23
N PHE A 140 -21.89 -6.67 15.19
CA PHE A 140 -21.14 -6.20 16.37
C PHE A 140 -21.75 -4.96 17.02
N GLY A 141 -22.80 -4.40 16.44
CA GLY A 141 -23.43 -3.16 16.89
C GLY A 141 -22.76 -1.93 16.25
N ALA A 142 -23.58 -0.94 15.88
CA ALA A 142 -23.11 0.30 15.23
C ALA A 142 -22.17 1.14 16.13
N ASP A 143 -22.22 0.94 17.45
CA ASP A 143 -21.37 1.62 18.44
C ASP A 143 -20.00 0.97 18.61
N SER A 144 -19.84 -0.30 18.18
CA SER A 144 -18.60 -1.04 18.32
C SER A 144 -17.60 -0.68 17.23
N GLN A 145 -16.33 -0.52 17.60
CA GLN A 145 -15.23 -0.37 16.64
C GLN A 145 -14.79 -1.72 16.03
N THR A 146 -15.26 -2.84 16.61
CA THR A 146 -14.80 -4.19 16.24
C THR A 146 -15.03 -4.52 14.77
N GLY A 147 -16.20 -4.19 14.23
CA GLY A 147 -16.53 -4.41 12.82
C GLY A 147 -15.55 -3.69 11.87
N ARG A 148 -15.21 -2.43 12.20
CA ARG A 148 -14.29 -1.59 11.44
C ARG A 148 -12.86 -2.11 11.49
N GLN A 149 -12.42 -2.54 12.68
CA GLN A 149 -11.10 -3.15 12.90
C GLN A 149 -10.95 -4.49 12.19
N LEU A 150 -12.01 -5.32 12.16
CA LEU A 150 -12.03 -6.57 11.40
C LEU A 150 -11.91 -6.34 9.90
N ILE A 151 -12.63 -5.37 9.34
CA ILE A 151 -12.55 -5.00 7.93
C ILE A 151 -11.13 -4.55 7.58
N ALA A 152 -10.54 -3.66 8.39
CA ALA A 152 -9.17 -3.21 8.22
C ALA A 152 -8.16 -4.36 8.35
N SER A 153 -8.41 -5.33 9.25
CA SER A 153 -7.59 -6.53 9.43
C SER A 153 -7.62 -7.44 8.21
N LEU A 154 -8.79 -7.70 7.65
CA LEU A 154 -8.94 -8.49 6.42
C LEU A 154 -8.21 -7.84 5.23
N ALA A 155 -8.33 -6.52 5.10
CA ALA A 155 -7.65 -5.77 4.05
C ALA A 155 -6.12 -5.81 4.19
N ALA A 156 -5.61 -5.82 5.42
CA ALA A 156 -4.17 -5.90 5.70
C ALA A 156 -3.62 -7.32 5.58
N PHE A 157 -4.42 -8.33 5.91
CA PHE A 157 -4.02 -9.74 5.89
C PHE A 157 -3.52 -10.20 4.52
N VAL A 158 -4.28 -9.94 3.46
CA VAL A 158 -4.01 -10.46 2.11
C VAL A 158 -2.65 -10.02 1.57
N PRO A 159 -2.30 -8.71 1.49
CA PRO A 159 -1.01 -8.30 0.95
C PRO A 159 0.17 -8.78 1.81
N VAL A 160 0.01 -8.82 3.14
CA VAL A 160 1.06 -9.31 4.03
C VAL A 160 1.28 -10.80 3.86
N PHE A 161 0.24 -11.59 3.78
CA PHE A 161 0.35 -13.03 3.49
C PHE A 161 1.07 -13.28 2.17
N ILE A 162 0.61 -12.67 1.08
CA ILE A 162 1.14 -12.89 -0.27
C ILE A 162 2.62 -12.53 -0.34
N THR A 163 2.99 -11.37 0.18
CA THR A 163 4.38 -10.90 0.11
C THR A 163 5.30 -11.70 1.02
N THR A 164 4.86 -12.04 2.24
CA THR A 164 5.62 -12.88 3.17
C THR A 164 5.81 -14.28 2.60
N ALA A 165 4.76 -14.92 2.09
CA ALA A 165 4.84 -16.24 1.46
C ALA A 165 5.79 -16.22 0.25
N ARG A 166 5.77 -15.16 -0.56
CA ARG A 166 6.73 -14.95 -1.65
C ARG A 166 8.16 -14.85 -1.11
N GLY A 167 8.38 -14.06 -0.05
CA GLY A 167 9.69 -13.87 0.57
C GLY A 167 10.28 -15.18 1.12
N LEU A 168 9.45 -16.02 1.75
CA LEU A 168 9.86 -17.34 2.26
C LEU A 168 10.33 -18.29 1.14
N ARG A 169 9.87 -18.09 -0.10
CA ARG A 169 10.25 -18.88 -1.28
C ARG A 169 11.46 -18.32 -2.04
N GLN A 170 11.94 -17.13 -1.71
CA GLN A 170 13.05 -16.46 -2.41
C GLN A 170 14.45 -16.93 -1.97
N THR A 171 14.54 -17.93 -1.10
CA THR A 171 15.83 -18.51 -0.72
C THR A 171 16.52 -19.13 -1.94
N GLN A 172 17.70 -18.64 -2.28
CA GLN A 172 18.46 -19.15 -3.42
C GLN A 172 18.87 -20.62 -3.23
N PRO A 173 18.79 -21.46 -4.27
CA PRO A 173 19.17 -22.88 -4.19
C PRO A 173 20.58 -23.10 -3.63
N VAL A 174 21.55 -22.27 -4.04
CA VAL A 174 22.94 -22.35 -3.58
C VAL A 174 23.07 -22.21 -2.06
N HIS A 175 22.27 -21.35 -1.43
CA HIS A 175 22.30 -21.21 0.03
C HIS A 175 21.72 -22.46 0.74
N ARG A 176 20.74 -23.12 0.14
CA ARG A 176 20.18 -24.39 0.68
C ARG A 176 21.17 -25.52 0.53
N GLU A 177 21.84 -25.62 -0.61
CA GLU A 177 22.91 -26.61 -0.87
C GLU A 177 24.07 -26.43 0.13
N LEU A 178 24.49 -25.19 0.37
CA LEU A 178 25.53 -24.89 1.34
C LEU A 178 25.13 -25.35 2.76
N MET A 179 23.88 -25.07 3.19
CA MET A 179 23.40 -25.53 4.49
C MET A 179 23.30 -27.05 4.58
N THR A 180 22.97 -27.71 3.47
CA THR A 180 22.98 -29.18 3.41
C THR A 180 24.40 -29.73 3.57
N SER A 181 25.42 -29.09 2.98
CA SER A 181 26.84 -29.47 3.14
C SER A 181 27.31 -29.34 4.59
N PHE A 182 26.71 -28.45 5.39
CA PHE A 182 26.95 -28.32 6.83
C PHE A 182 26.04 -29.24 7.69
N ALA A 183 25.32 -30.17 7.08
CA ALA A 183 24.34 -31.04 7.76
C ALA A 183 23.33 -30.28 8.63
N ALA A 184 22.94 -29.06 8.20
CA ALA A 184 22.02 -28.20 8.93
C ALA A 184 20.61 -28.79 8.94
N THR A 185 19.95 -28.75 10.10
CA THR A 185 18.54 -29.16 10.25
C THR A 185 17.59 -28.19 9.54
N PRO A 186 16.39 -28.63 9.14
CA PRO A 186 15.39 -27.76 8.52
C PRO A 186 15.08 -26.50 9.34
N TRP A 187 15.09 -26.58 10.66
CA TRP A 187 14.89 -25.46 11.56
C TRP A 187 16.06 -24.44 11.50
N GLN A 188 17.29 -24.92 11.41
CA GLN A 188 18.46 -24.07 11.23
C GLN A 188 18.40 -23.34 9.90
N VAL A 189 18.04 -24.03 8.80
CA VAL A 189 17.84 -23.40 7.48
C VAL A 189 16.75 -22.33 7.55
N MET A 190 15.61 -22.63 8.18
CA MET A 190 14.50 -21.69 8.35
C MET A 190 14.97 -20.44 9.09
N ARG A 191 15.60 -20.59 10.24
CA ARG A 191 16.01 -19.45 11.10
C ARG A 191 17.15 -18.64 10.52
N THR A 192 18.12 -19.28 9.86
CA THR A 192 19.37 -18.62 9.42
C THR A 192 19.26 -18.00 8.04
N ILE A 193 18.46 -18.58 7.14
CA ILE A 193 18.37 -18.14 5.75
C ILE A 193 16.95 -17.71 5.39
N THR A 194 15.96 -18.59 5.58
CA THR A 194 14.61 -18.37 5.05
C THR A 194 13.90 -17.20 5.70
N LEU A 195 13.83 -17.16 7.04
CA LEU A 195 13.21 -16.05 7.77
C LEU A 195 13.92 -14.71 7.52
N PRO A 196 15.27 -14.64 7.65
CA PRO A 196 15.96 -13.42 7.28
C PRO A 196 15.66 -12.96 5.85
N THR A 197 15.65 -13.83 4.87
CA THR A 197 15.33 -13.46 3.47
C THR A 197 13.89 -12.94 3.31
N ALA A 198 12.95 -13.45 4.09
CA ALA A 198 11.54 -13.05 4.02
C ALA A 198 11.26 -11.67 4.66
N VAL A 199 12.07 -11.21 5.63
CA VAL A 199 11.83 -9.95 6.36
C VAL A 199 11.59 -8.74 5.45
N PRO A 200 12.39 -8.41 4.43
CA PRO A 200 12.12 -7.28 3.54
C PRO A 200 10.76 -7.40 2.84
N TYR A 201 10.42 -8.60 2.38
CA TYR A 201 9.13 -8.87 1.73
C TYR A 201 7.95 -8.67 2.67
N THR A 202 8.10 -9.08 3.94
CA THR A 202 7.10 -8.86 4.98
C THR A 202 6.87 -7.36 5.20
N PHE A 203 7.94 -6.57 5.34
CA PHE A 203 7.82 -5.12 5.49
C PHE A 203 7.23 -4.44 4.25
N THR A 204 7.55 -4.90 3.05
CA THR A 204 6.87 -4.46 1.83
C THR A 204 5.37 -4.74 1.88
N GLY A 205 4.98 -5.92 2.38
CA GLY A 205 3.57 -6.28 2.60
C GLY A 205 2.89 -5.38 3.61
N VAL A 206 3.52 -5.11 4.74
CA VAL A 206 2.99 -4.21 5.78
C VAL A 206 2.83 -2.78 5.24
N ARG A 207 3.76 -2.29 4.42
CA ARG A 207 3.64 -0.99 3.77
C ARG A 207 2.44 -0.93 2.82
N LEU A 208 2.24 -1.94 1.98
CA LEU A 208 1.06 -2.01 1.11
C LEU A 208 -0.23 -2.10 1.93
N ALA A 209 -0.20 -2.92 2.99
CA ALA A 209 -1.32 -3.10 3.90
C ALA A 209 -1.70 -1.83 4.65
N SER A 210 -0.74 -0.95 4.96
CA SER A 210 -0.99 0.26 5.74
C SER A 210 -1.99 1.22 5.09
N SER A 211 -1.83 1.46 3.79
CA SER A 211 -2.79 2.27 3.03
C SER A 211 -4.15 1.60 2.91
N LEU A 212 -4.17 0.28 2.66
CA LEU A 212 -5.42 -0.49 2.57
C LEU A 212 -6.17 -0.54 3.89
N ALA A 213 -5.49 -0.63 5.02
CA ALA A 213 -6.11 -0.61 6.35
C ALA A 213 -6.80 0.73 6.63
N VAL A 214 -6.16 1.86 6.29
CA VAL A 214 -6.77 3.19 6.45
C VAL A 214 -7.97 3.35 5.54
N ILE A 215 -7.85 2.99 4.24
CA ILE A 215 -8.97 3.06 3.29
C ILE A 215 -10.13 2.19 3.78
N SER A 216 -9.85 0.98 4.23
CA SER A 216 -10.88 0.03 4.67
C SER A 216 -11.56 0.46 5.97
N ALA A 217 -10.82 1.03 6.93
CA ALA A 217 -11.40 1.63 8.13
C ALA A 217 -12.32 2.81 7.77
N LEU A 218 -11.86 3.70 6.90
CA LEU A 218 -12.63 4.86 6.43
C LEU A 218 -13.93 4.44 5.71
N VAL A 219 -13.85 3.44 4.82
CA VAL A 219 -15.02 2.90 4.11
C VAL A 219 -15.99 2.25 5.09
N ALA A 220 -15.49 1.49 6.06
CA ALA A 220 -16.33 0.87 7.09
C ALA A 220 -17.05 1.91 7.96
N GLU A 221 -16.38 3.03 8.27
CA GLU A 221 -16.97 4.17 8.98
C GLU A 221 -18.01 4.90 8.15
N TYR A 222 -17.74 5.09 6.84
CA TYR A 222 -18.62 5.77 5.91
C TYR A 222 -19.99 5.08 5.81
N PHE A 223 -19.99 3.75 5.71
CA PHE A 223 -21.22 2.92 5.61
C PHE A 223 -21.76 2.46 6.96
N GLY A 224 -21.01 2.64 8.04
CA GLY A 224 -21.38 2.15 9.37
C GLY A 224 -22.13 3.12 10.26
N GLY A 225 -22.48 4.30 9.73
CA GLY A 225 -23.22 5.32 10.49
C GLY A 225 -22.33 6.27 11.32
N PRO A 226 -22.92 7.33 11.92
CA PRO A 226 -22.27 8.58 12.29
C PRO A 226 -21.52 8.54 13.63
N ARG A 227 -20.59 7.61 13.86
CA ARG A 227 -19.91 7.54 15.15
C ARG A 227 -18.42 7.76 15.10
N GLY A 228 -18.05 9.01 14.98
CA GLY A 228 -16.80 9.59 15.47
C GLY A 228 -15.58 9.51 14.56
N GLY A 229 -15.55 8.66 13.52
CA GLY A 229 -14.41 8.59 12.61
C GLY A 229 -14.53 9.53 11.40
N LEU A 230 -13.42 9.72 10.67
CA LEU A 230 -13.39 10.57 9.47
C LEU A 230 -14.40 10.13 8.41
N GLY A 231 -14.56 8.82 8.19
CA GLY A 231 -15.52 8.29 7.22
C GLY A 231 -16.96 8.64 7.59
N GLY A 232 -17.34 8.56 8.86
CA GLY A 232 -18.65 8.97 9.35
C GLY A 232 -18.90 10.47 9.21
N LEU A 233 -17.89 11.30 9.49
CA LEU A 233 -17.99 12.76 9.33
C LEU A 233 -18.06 13.17 7.86
N ILE A 234 -17.37 12.48 6.95
CA ILE A 234 -17.54 12.68 5.50
C ILE A 234 -18.97 12.40 5.09
N SER A 235 -19.52 11.24 5.49
CA SER A 235 -20.89 10.84 5.16
C SER A 235 -21.94 11.82 5.69
N THR A 236 -21.84 12.21 6.96
CA THR A 236 -22.80 13.15 7.58
C THR A 236 -22.70 14.56 7.02
N SER A 237 -21.49 15.07 6.74
CA SER A 237 -21.30 16.38 6.11
C SER A 237 -21.85 16.41 4.69
N ALA A 238 -21.65 15.35 3.91
CA ALA A 238 -22.23 15.22 2.57
C ALA A 238 -23.77 15.15 2.62
N ALA A 239 -24.33 14.37 3.54
CA ALA A 239 -25.78 14.24 3.72
C ALA A 239 -26.44 15.55 4.15
N SER A 240 -25.74 16.43 4.88
CA SER A 240 -26.21 17.77 5.27
C SER A 240 -25.88 18.85 4.24
N SER A 241 -25.43 18.49 3.03
CA SER A 241 -25.03 19.43 1.97
C SER A 241 -23.86 20.36 2.33
N ALA A 242 -23.12 20.06 3.40
CA ALA A 242 -21.89 20.77 3.80
C ALA A 242 -20.67 20.22 3.04
N TYR A 243 -20.71 20.35 1.71
CA TYR A 243 -19.68 19.75 0.83
C TYR A 243 -18.26 20.24 1.09
N PRO A 244 -17.98 21.55 1.32
CA PRO A 244 -16.63 22.00 1.68
C PRO A 244 -16.07 21.28 2.91
N ARG A 245 -16.93 21.06 3.93
CA ARG A 245 -16.59 20.31 5.16
C ARG A 245 -16.33 18.83 4.89
N ALA A 246 -17.17 18.20 4.07
CA ALA A 246 -16.94 16.80 3.64
C ALA A 246 -15.58 16.66 2.98
N TRP A 247 -15.22 17.58 2.06
CA TRP A 247 -13.90 17.59 1.42
C TRP A 247 -12.75 17.88 2.39
N ALA A 248 -12.97 18.71 3.41
CA ALA A 248 -11.98 18.95 4.46
C ALA A 248 -11.66 17.65 5.25
N TYR A 249 -12.67 16.85 5.58
CA TYR A 249 -12.45 15.53 6.19
C TYR A 249 -11.79 14.53 5.21
N VAL A 250 -12.06 14.61 3.91
CA VAL A 250 -11.34 13.82 2.89
C VAL A 250 -9.85 14.19 2.89
N VAL A 251 -9.50 15.47 2.95
CA VAL A 251 -8.10 15.91 3.06
C VAL A 251 -7.44 15.36 4.33
N ALA A 252 -8.14 15.40 5.47
CA ALA A 252 -7.64 14.81 6.72
C ALA A 252 -7.40 13.30 6.58
N ALA A 253 -8.28 12.58 5.88
CA ALA A 253 -8.12 11.16 5.60
C ALA A 253 -6.92 10.86 4.69
N ILE A 254 -6.68 11.70 3.68
CA ILE A 254 -5.50 11.59 2.80
C ILE A 254 -4.22 11.79 3.62
N VAL A 255 -4.18 12.79 4.50
CA VAL A 255 -3.03 13.05 5.38
C VAL A 255 -2.78 11.86 6.32
N LEU A 256 -3.85 11.30 6.90
CA LEU A 256 -3.75 10.11 7.75
C LEU A 256 -3.18 8.92 6.97
N GLY A 257 -3.71 8.62 5.79
CA GLY A 257 -3.23 7.54 4.93
C GLY A 257 -1.77 7.71 4.53
N LEU A 258 -1.38 8.93 4.18
CA LEU A 258 0.01 9.28 3.87
C LEU A 258 0.94 9.10 5.08
N ALA A 259 0.49 9.48 6.28
CA ALA A 259 1.25 9.28 7.52
C ALA A 259 1.51 7.78 7.77
N PHE A 260 0.49 6.92 7.65
CA PHE A 260 0.63 5.46 7.77
C PHE A 260 1.62 4.90 6.74
N TYR A 261 1.49 5.33 5.48
CA TYR A 261 2.39 4.89 4.41
C TYR A 261 3.84 5.33 4.68
N LEU A 262 4.08 6.57 5.09
CA LEU A 262 5.43 7.08 5.35
C LEU A 262 6.08 6.41 6.55
N VAL A 263 5.33 6.18 7.63
CA VAL A 263 5.82 5.45 8.80
C VAL A 263 6.23 4.02 8.43
N THR A 264 5.37 3.30 7.72
CA THR A 264 5.68 1.92 7.30
C THR A 264 6.80 1.85 6.27
N LEU A 265 6.92 2.84 5.37
CA LEU A 265 8.07 3.00 4.46
C LEU A 265 9.38 3.23 5.23
N ALA A 266 9.34 4.05 6.28
CA ALA A 266 10.52 4.27 7.13
C ALA A 266 10.94 2.98 7.84
N LEU A 267 9.97 2.21 8.36
CA LEU A 267 10.22 0.89 8.98
C LEU A 267 10.81 -0.11 7.98
N GLU A 268 10.28 -0.18 6.75
CA GLU A 268 10.82 -1.03 5.68
C GLU A 268 12.26 -0.66 5.35
N ARG A 269 12.56 0.62 5.17
CA ARG A 269 13.93 1.10 4.89
C ARG A 269 14.89 0.78 6.04
N TRP A 270 14.45 0.95 7.28
CA TRP A 270 15.25 0.63 8.47
C TRP A 270 15.56 -0.88 8.54
N ALA A 271 14.55 -1.73 8.32
CA ALA A 271 14.72 -3.18 8.32
C ALA A 271 15.65 -3.65 7.19
N SER A 272 15.62 -2.98 6.02
CA SER A 272 16.47 -3.30 4.87
C SER A 272 17.93 -2.84 5.03
N ARG A 273 18.19 -1.75 5.80
CA ARG A 273 19.55 -1.21 6.02
C ARG A 273 20.39 -2.03 7.00
N ARG A 274 19.77 -2.86 7.84
CA ARG A 274 20.48 -3.69 8.83
C ARG A 274 21.07 -4.98 8.26
N ARG A 275 21.09 -5.09 6.95
CA ARG A 275 21.67 -6.20 6.18
C ARG A 275 22.70 -5.69 5.19
#